data_cc50bdfcad775c018ef2a41507b7c417
#
_entry.id   cc50bdfcad775c018ef2a41507b7c417
#
_cell.length_a   1.000
_cell.length_b   1.000
_cell.length_c   1.000
_cell.angle_alpha   90.00
_cell.angle_beta   90.00
_cell.angle_gamma   90.00
#
_symmetry.space_group_name_H-M   'P 1'
#
loop_
_entity.id
_entity.type
_entity.pdbx_description
1 polymer ?
#
loop_
_entity_poly.entity_id
_entity_poly.type
_entity_poly.pdbx_seq_one_letter_code
_entity_poly.pdbx_strand_id
1 'polypeptide(L)'
;MRMQKEKRSTRVSVPDTINNLATSKRSQVMQLPFGMMFSILLIAVFVFVAFYAVGAFLSYRDCSQIGIFIDDLKNDVANAWTSSESSSSRFSGTLPSGIEYVCFADIAAGRNEDGMLDGWQGAYAPPSIDGEEIVDEIENYPLERNMFFYPGENACSMAAEIIEHINITETINYGGGDYENPYCIENIKGKVSMMLEKGFNEALVSIRRE
;
A
#
# COMPACT_ATOMS: atom_id res chain seq x y z
N MET A 1 60.43 84.43 1.11
CA MET A 1 61.45 83.35 1.16
C MET A 1 60.97 82.23 0.27
N ARG A 2 61.56 82.14 -0.91
CA ARG A 2 61.17 81.13 -1.95
C ARG A 2 62.03 79.88 -1.75
N MET A 3 61.44 78.71 -1.64
CA MET A 3 62.16 77.45 -1.86
C MET A 3 61.50 76.68 -2.98
N GLN A 4 62.23 76.56 -4.06
CA GLN A 4 61.93 75.61 -5.17
C GLN A 4 62.28 74.25 -4.71
N LYS A 5 61.42 73.27 -5.06
CA LYS A 5 61.68 71.88 -4.88
C LYS A 5 61.63 71.15 -6.23
N GLU A 6 62.75 70.66 -6.53
CA GLU A 6 63.22 70.01 -7.75
C GLU A 6 62.45 68.71 -8.04
N LYS A 7 61.96 68.56 -9.28
CA LYS A 7 61.31 67.38 -9.81
C LYS A 7 62.37 66.40 -10.29
N ARG A 8 62.60 65.29 -9.56
CA ARG A 8 63.37 64.16 -10.03
C ARG A 8 62.48 63.16 -10.76
N SER A 9 62.64 63.09 -12.08
CA SER A 9 62.01 62.12 -12.95
C SER A 9 62.85 60.81 -12.90
N THR A 10 62.34 59.78 -12.27
CA THR A 10 62.92 58.47 -12.35
C THR A 10 62.21 57.72 -13.45
N ARG A 11 62.91 57.48 -14.57
CA ARG A 11 62.50 56.55 -15.62
C ARG A 11 62.66 55.11 -15.07
N VAL A 12 61.58 54.44 -14.91
CA VAL A 12 61.57 52.99 -14.67
C VAL A 12 61.61 52.27 -16.03
N SER A 13 62.70 51.59 -16.29
CA SER A 13 62.87 50.67 -17.41
C SER A 13 61.91 49.47 -17.20
N VAL A 14 60.96 49.31 -18.07
CA VAL A 14 60.12 48.10 -18.14
C VAL A 14 60.90 47.02 -18.89
N PRO A 15 61.21 45.88 -18.31
CA PRO A 15 61.80 44.78 -19.07
C PRO A 15 60.73 44.13 -19.95
N ASP A 16 61.05 44.01 -21.23
CA ASP A 16 60.31 43.19 -22.22
C ASP A 16 60.34 41.69 -21.81
N THR A 17 59.28 41.26 -21.15
CA THR A 17 59.05 39.86 -20.92
C THR A 17 57.58 39.54 -21.24
N ILE A 18 57.16 39.82 -22.46
CA ILE A 18 55.89 39.39 -22.98
C ILE A 18 56.17 38.53 -24.25
N ASN A 19 56.60 37.33 -24.06
CA ASN A 19 56.55 36.32 -25.11
C ASN A 19 56.74 34.94 -24.45
N ASN A 20 55.69 34.39 -23.82
CA ASN A 20 55.51 32.94 -23.60
C ASN A 20 54.20 32.62 -22.87
N LEU A 21 53.06 33.11 -23.37
CA LEU A 21 51.75 32.73 -22.85
C LEU A 21 50.81 32.31 -24.02
N ALA A 22 51.35 31.55 -24.95
CA ALA A 22 50.54 31.09 -26.07
C ALA A 22 50.65 29.56 -26.30
N THR A 23 50.65 28.73 -25.25
CA THR A 23 50.63 27.29 -25.43
C THR A 23 49.95 26.57 -24.28
N SER A 24 48.71 26.93 -23.96
CA SER A 24 47.88 26.08 -23.07
C SER A 24 46.38 26.13 -23.36
N LYS A 25 45.98 26.47 -24.58
CA LYS A 25 44.56 26.45 -24.93
C LYS A 25 44.07 25.18 -25.65
N ARG A 26 44.93 24.22 -25.90
CA ARG A 26 44.55 22.98 -26.63
C ARG A 26 44.21 21.77 -25.77
N SER A 27 44.52 21.74 -24.47
CA SER A 27 44.19 20.61 -23.60
C SER A 27 42.86 20.71 -22.86
N GLN A 28 42.26 21.89 -22.78
CA GLN A 28 40.95 22.07 -22.08
C GLN A 28 39.74 21.70 -22.93
N VAL A 29 39.84 21.65 -24.25
CA VAL A 29 38.70 21.38 -25.14
C VAL A 29 38.32 19.90 -25.18
N MET A 30 39.22 18.97 -24.85
CA MET A 30 38.92 17.53 -24.83
C MET A 30 38.39 17.00 -23.48
N GLN A 31 38.51 17.75 -22.39
CA GLN A 31 37.95 17.35 -21.08
C GLN A 31 36.49 17.71 -20.91
N LEU A 32 35.97 18.76 -21.58
CA LEU A 32 34.60 19.19 -21.52
C LEU A 32 33.56 18.14 -21.99
N PRO A 33 33.75 17.47 -23.15
CA PRO A 33 32.76 16.48 -23.61
C PRO A 33 32.69 15.25 -22.70
N PHE A 34 33.82 14.79 -22.14
CA PHE A 34 33.83 13.65 -21.23
C PHE A 34 33.13 13.96 -19.89
N GLY A 35 33.37 15.13 -19.31
CA GLY A 35 32.67 15.58 -18.10
C GLY A 35 31.15 15.75 -18.30
N MET A 36 30.73 16.28 -19.45
CA MET A 36 29.30 16.37 -19.79
C MET A 36 28.66 14.99 -19.95
N MET A 37 29.29 14.07 -20.68
CA MET A 37 28.77 12.71 -20.85
C MET A 37 28.67 11.98 -19.51
N PHE A 38 29.66 12.12 -18.64
CA PHE A 38 29.65 11.53 -17.31
C PHE A 38 28.55 12.12 -16.42
N SER A 39 28.34 13.44 -16.47
CA SER A 39 27.26 14.10 -15.73
C SER A 39 25.87 13.65 -16.19
N ILE A 40 25.66 13.50 -17.49
CA ILE A 40 24.39 13.00 -18.04
C ILE A 40 24.15 11.55 -17.58
N LEU A 41 25.19 10.71 -17.61
CA LEU A 41 25.09 9.33 -17.15
C LEU A 41 24.74 9.28 -15.65
N LEU A 42 25.38 10.08 -14.81
CA LEU A 42 25.04 10.16 -13.38
C LEU A 42 23.60 10.59 -13.17
N ILE A 43 23.12 11.62 -13.88
CA ILE A 43 21.72 12.05 -13.77
C ILE A 43 20.77 10.92 -14.16
N ALA A 44 21.05 10.21 -15.25
CA ALA A 44 20.22 9.08 -15.68
C ALA A 44 20.16 7.97 -14.61
N VAL A 45 21.30 7.64 -14.00
CA VAL A 45 21.36 6.65 -12.91
C VAL A 45 20.56 7.11 -11.68
N PHE A 46 20.72 8.37 -11.25
CA PHE A 46 19.96 8.90 -10.12
C PHE A 46 18.45 8.92 -10.37
N VAL A 47 18.04 9.30 -11.58
CA VAL A 47 16.63 9.26 -11.98
C VAL A 47 16.07 7.84 -11.93
N PHE A 48 16.81 6.87 -12.47
CA PHE A 48 16.43 5.46 -12.42
C PHE A 48 16.29 4.95 -10.97
N VAL A 49 17.27 5.23 -10.11
CA VAL A 49 17.25 4.84 -8.70
C VAL A 49 16.08 5.51 -7.97
N ALA A 50 15.80 6.78 -8.27
CA ALA A 50 14.68 7.49 -7.67
C ALA A 50 13.32 6.84 -8.03
N PHE A 51 13.10 6.51 -9.29
CA PHE A 51 11.86 5.81 -9.69
C PHE A 51 11.73 4.44 -9.04
N TYR A 52 12.83 3.68 -8.99
CA TYR A 52 12.84 2.39 -8.29
C TYR A 52 12.50 2.53 -6.80
N ALA A 53 13.12 3.50 -6.12
CA ALA A 53 12.88 3.75 -4.70
C ALA A 53 11.42 4.18 -4.42
N VAL A 54 10.84 5.04 -5.28
CA VAL A 54 9.43 5.45 -5.16
C VAL A 54 8.50 4.24 -5.32
N GLY A 55 8.72 3.39 -6.33
CA GLY A 55 7.92 2.17 -6.54
C GLY A 55 7.98 1.23 -5.34
N ALA A 56 9.17 0.96 -4.81
CA ALA A 56 9.34 0.14 -3.61
C ALA A 56 8.62 0.74 -2.40
N PHE A 57 8.74 2.06 -2.19
CA PHE A 57 8.08 2.75 -1.07
C PHE A 57 6.55 2.65 -1.14
N LEU A 58 5.96 2.80 -2.33
CA LEU A 58 4.51 2.68 -2.50
C LEU A 58 4.02 1.27 -2.15
N SER A 59 4.74 0.23 -2.58
CA SER A 59 4.41 -1.15 -2.22
C SER A 59 4.47 -1.38 -0.70
N TYR A 60 5.52 -0.89 -0.02
CA TYR A 60 5.60 -1.01 1.45
C TYR A 60 4.47 -0.27 2.17
N ARG A 61 4.07 0.89 1.66
CA ARG A 61 2.94 1.65 2.22
C ARG A 61 1.64 0.86 2.13
N ASP A 62 1.37 0.25 0.99
CA ASP A 62 0.14 -0.50 0.75
C ASP A 62 0.09 -1.74 1.65
N CYS A 63 1.19 -2.48 1.79
CA CYS A 63 1.28 -3.60 2.74
C CYS A 63 1.08 -3.15 4.19
N SER A 64 1.63 -2.00 4.58
CA SER A 64 1.43 -1.45 5.92
C SER A 64 -0.02 -1.06 6.19
N GLN A 65 -0.74 -0.51 5.21
CA GLN A 65 -2.16 -0.18 5.34
C GLN A 65 -3.01 -1.43 5.59
N ILE A 66 -2.74 -2.52 4.87
CA ILE A 66 -3.44 -3.79 5.08
C ILE A 66 -3.19 -4.32 6.50
N GLY A 67 -1.94 -4.30 6.98
CA GLY A 67 -1.62 -4.70 8.35
C GLY A 67 -2.35 -3.88 9.40
N ILE A 68 -2.38 -2.55 9.24
CA ILE A 68 -3.12 -1.65 10.14
C ILE A 68 -4.63 -1.97 10.12
N PHE A 69 -5.21 -2.17 8.94
CA PHE A 69 -6.63 -2.52 8.81
C PHE A 69 -6.97 -3.81 9.57
N ILE A 70 -6.11 -4.85 9.45
CA ILE A 70 -6.30 -6.12 10.15
C ILE A 70 -6.22 -5.93 11.65
N ASP A 71 -5.22 -5.20 12.13
CA ASP A 71 -5.00 -4.95 13.55
C ASP A 71 -6.14 -4.13 14.16
N ASP A 72 -6.60 -3.08 13.47
CA ASP A 72 -7.73 -2.26 13.89
C ASP A 72 -9.01 -3.09 13.96
N LEU A 73 -9.29 -3.92 12.94
CA LEU A 73 -10.46 -4.80 12.94
C LEU A 73 -10.40 -5.82 14.08
N LYS A 74 -9.25 -6.48 14.30
CA LYS A 74 -9.06 -7.43 15.41
C LYS A 74 -9.32 -6.76 16.76
N ASN A 75 -8.82 -5.53 16.94
CA ASN A 75 -9.02 -4.76 18.16
C ASN A 75 -10.50 -4.38 18.37
N ASP A 76 -11.18 -3.92 17.34
CA ASP A 76 -12.60 -3.52 17.43
C ASP A 76 -13.51 -4.73 17.66
N VAL A 77 -13.23 -5.87 17.02
CA VAL A 77 -13.95 -7.13 17.30
C VAL A 77 -13.70 -7.58 18.74
N ALA A 78 -12.48 -7.54 19.25
CA ALA A 78 -12.16 -7.89 20.62
C ALA A 78 -12.84 -6.96 21.63
N ASN A 79 -12.92 -5.66 21.34
CA ASN A 79 -13.64 -4.68 22.15
C ASN A 79 -15.14 -4.96 22.17
N ALA A 80 -15.74 -5.26 21.03
CA ALA A 80 -17.16 -5.65 20.94
C ALA A 80 -17.43 -6.96 21.69
N TRP A 81 -16.55 -7.95 21.54
CA TRP A 81 -16.64 -9.25 22.21
C TRP A 81 -16.57 -9.14 23.73
N THR A 82 -15.68 -8.29 24.27
CA THR A 82 -15.53 -8.11 25.74
C THR A 82 -16.64 -7.30 26.37
N SER A 83 -17.51 -6.66 25.57
CA SER A 83 -18.65 -5.92 26.11
C SER A 83 -19.61 -6.87 26.86
N SER A 84 -20.07 -6.48 28.03
CA SER A 84 -20.99 -7.26 28.87
C SER A 84 -22.45 -7.24 28.40
N GLU A 85 -22.79 -6.31 27.52
CA GLU A 85 -24.14 -6.08 26.97
C GLU A 85 -24.14 -6.24 25.46
N SER A 86 -25.34 -6.22 24.85
CA SER A 86 -25.44 -6.12 23.41
C SER A 86 -24.72 -4.86 22.93
N SER A 87 -23.89 -5.00 21.92
CA SER A 87 -23.12 -3.89 21.35
C SER A 87 -23.30 -3.86 19.85
N SER A 88 -23.38 -2.64 19.30
CA SER A 88 -23.32 -2.40 17.87
C SER A 88 -22.38 -1.22 17.68
N SER A 89 -21.29 -1.46 16.96
CA SER A 89 -20.28 -0.44 16.67
C SER A 89 -19.96 -0.44 15.18
N ARG A 90 -19.66 0.76 14.67
CA ARG A 90 -19.21 0.90 13.28
C ARG A 90 -17.70 0.80 13.23
N PHE A 91 -17.20 -0.14 12.46
CA PHE A 91 -15.81 -0.19 12.03
C PHE A 91 -15.65 0.55 10.69
N SER A 92 -14.57 1.29 10.54
CA SER A 92 -14.22 1.92 9.28
C SER A 92 -12.71 1.97 9.11
N GLY A 93 -12.19 1.15 8.21
CA GLY A 93 -10.77 1.06 7.89
C GLY A 93 -10.44 1.55 6.49
N THR A 94 -9.15 1.82 6.25
CA THR A 94 -8.64 2.20 4.93
C THR A 94 -7.80 1.08 4.35
N LEU A 95 -8.03 0.77 3.07
CA LEU A 95 -7.28 -0.22 2.31
C LEU A 95 -6.71 0.38 1.02
N PRO A 96 -5.64 -0.19 0.48
CA PRO A 96 -5.16 0.16 -0.86
C PRO A 96 -6.26 -0.02 -1.91
N SER A 97 -6.24 0.81 -2.94
CA SER A 97 -7.22 0.73 -4.03
C SER A 97 -7.10 -0.55 -4.89
N GLY A 98 -6.02 -1.28 -4.74
CA GLY A 98 -5.83 -2.58 -5.38
C GLY A 98 -6.63 -3.72 -4.72
N ILE A 99 -7.10 -3.54 -3.49
CA ILE A 99 -8.05 -4.46 -2.82
C ILE A 99 -9.47 -3.98 -3.14
N GLU A 100 -10.28 -4.84 -3.71
CA GLU A 100 -11.65 -4.50 -4.11
C GLU A 100 -12.68 -4.89 -3.04
N TYR A 101 -12.44 -6.03 -2.37
CA TYR A 101 -13.34 -6.58 -1.36
C TYR A 101 -12.61 -7.12 -0.14
N VAL A 102 -13.30 -7.06 0.99
CA VAL A 102 -13.00 -7.83 2.20
C VAL A 102 -14.10 -8.85 2.36
N CYS A 103 -13.77 -10.12 2.30
CA CYS A 103 -14.71 -11.23 2.36
C CYS A 103 -14.56 -12.02 3.66
N PHE A 104 -15.67 -12.44 4.22
CA PHE A 104 -15.74 -13.34 5.37
C PHE A 104 -16.37 -14.65 4.91
N ALA A 105 -15.70 -15.77 5.18
CA ALA A 105 -16.17 -17.07 4.70
C ALA A 105 -15.89 -18.18 5.72
N ASP A 106 -16.79 -19.17 5.72
CA ASP A 106 -16.56 -20.47 6.32
C ASP A 106 -16.23 -21.47 5.21
N ILE A 107 -14.94 -21.72 5.00
CA ILE A 107 -14.46 -22.63 3.95
C ILE A 107 -14.91 -24.08 4.26
N ALA A 108 -14.99 -24.46 5.53
CA ALA A 108 -15.36 -25.81 5.94
C ALA A 108 -16.85 -26.09 5.72
N ALA A 109 -17.72 -25.11 6.02
CA ALA A 109 -19.16 -25.24 5.84
C ALA A 109 -19.62 -25.16 4.38
N GLY A 110 -18.80 -24.51 3.52
CA GLY A 110 -19.12 -24.33 2.11
C GLY A 110 -18.80 -25.52 1.22
N ARG A 111 -18.19 -26.60 1.73
CA ARG A 111 -17.80 -27.75 0.90
C ARG A 111 -18.89 -28.79 0.85
N ASN A 112 -19.30 -29.21 -0.38
CA ASN A 112 -20.15 -30.34 -0.62
C ASN A 112 -19.41 -31.70 -0.44
N GLU A 113 -20.11 -32.83 -0.63
CA GLU A 113 -19.53 -34.18 -0.54
C GLU A 113 -18.38 -34.39 -1.52
N ASP A 114 -18.31 -33.62 -2.61
CA ASP A 114 -17.26 -33.65 -3.62
C ASP A 114 -16.08 -32.71 -3.27
N GLY A 115 -16.17 -31.97 -2.15
CA GLY A 115 -15.15 -31.04 -1.67
C GLY A 115 -15.17 -29.68 -2.36
N MET A 116 -16.14 -29.42 -3.23
CA MET A 116 -16.37 -28.11 -3.82
C MET A 116 -17.17 -27.22 -2.89
N LEU A 117 -16.94 -25.89 -2.95
CA LEU A 117 -17.77 -24.92 -2.25
C LEU A 117 -19.15 -24.86 -2.92
N ASP A 118 -20.13 -25.53 -2.35
CA ASP A 118 -21.52 -25.64 -2.87
C ASP A 118 -22.43 -24.50 -2.39
N GLY A 119 -21.90 -23.57 -1.62
CA GLY A 119 -22.64 -22.51 -0.93
C GLY A 119 -22.96 -21.25 -1.75
N TRP A 120 -22.66 -21.22 -3.05
CA TRP A 120 -22.88 -20.02 -3.89
C TRP A 120 -24.31 -19.84 -4.40
N GLN A 121 -25.26 -20.63 -3.93
CA GLN A 121 -26.68 -20.40 -4.28
C GLN A 121 -27.18 -19.13 -3.61
N GLY A 122 -26.90 -17.98 -4.20
CA GLY A 122 -27.35 -16.69 -3.72
C GLY A 122 -26.24 -15.74 -3.29
N ALA A 123 -24.97 -16.08 -3.50
CA ALA A 123 -23.90 -15.15 -3.25
C ALA A 123 -24.22 -13.81 -3.94
N TYR A 124 -24.36 -12.78 -3.17
CA TYR A 124 -24.34 -11.42 -3.67
C TYR A 124 -22.92 -11.14 -4.17
N ALA A 125 -22.59 -11.76 -5.31
CA ALA A 125 -21.47 -11.26 -6.09
C ALA A 125 -21.89 -9.86 -6.55
N PRO A 126 -21.12 -8.83 -6.21
CA PRO A 126 -21.39 -7.52 -6.78
C PRO A 126 -21.41 -7.67 -8.30
N PRO A 127 -22.25 -6.93 -9.02
CA PRO A 127 -22.48 -7.11 -10.46
C PRO A 127 -21.22 -6.94 -11.34
N SER A 128 -20.07 -6.66 -10.74
CA SER A 128 -18.79 -6.44 -11.40
C SER A 128 -17.82 -7.61 -11.35
N ILE A 129 -18.10 -8.67 -10.57
CA ILE A 129 -17.17 -9.81 -10.41
C ILE A 129 -17.95 -11.11 -10.58
N ASP A 130 -17.33 -12.05 -11.32
CA ASP A 130 -17.80 -13.42 -11.35
C ASP A 130 -17.56 -14.05 -9.96
N GLY A 131 -18.64 -14.42 -9.28
CA GLY A 131 -18.55 -14.98 -7.94
C GLY A 131 -17.69 -16.24 -7.88
N GLU A 132 -17.60 -16.97 -8.97
CA GLU A 132 -16.73 -18.16 -9.09
C GLU A 132 -15.24 -17.80 -8.90
N GLU A 133 -14.80 -16.62 -9.37
CA GLU A 133 -13.41 -16.21 -9.27
C GLU A 133 -12.95 -15.96 -7.82
N ILE A 134 -13.82 -15.36 -6.98
CA ILE A 134 -13.52 -15.16 -5.54
C ILE A 134 -13.44 -16.52 -4.82
N VAL A 135 -14.29 -17.47 -5.16
CA VAL A 135 -14.30 -18.82 -4.55
C VAL A 135 -13.04 -19.56 -4.88
N ASP A 136 -12.68 -19.60 -6.15
CA ASP A 136 -11.50 -20.31 -6.62
C ASP A 136 -10.23 -19.79 -5.91
N GLU A 137 -10.21 -18.49 -5.58
CA GLU A 137 -9.12 -17.92 -4.82
C GLU A 137 -9.17 -18.33 -3.35
N ILE A 138 -10.35 -18.26 -2.70
CA ILE A 138 -10.53 -18.56 -1.27
C ILE A 138 -10.29 -20.06 -0.99
N GLU A 139 -10.65 -20.96 -1.89
CA GLU A 139 -10.44 -22.41 -1.73
C GLU A 139 -9.00 -22.83 -1.48
N ASN A 140 -8.05 -22.04 -1.93
CA ASN A 140 -6.62 -22.33 -1.81
C ASN A 140 -6.05 -22.02 -0.43
N TYR A 141 -6.83 -21.37 0.45
CA TYR A 141 -6.36 -21.00 1.79
C TYR A 141 -6.67 -22.09 2.84
N PRO A 142 -5.96 -22.08 3.99
CA PRO A 142 -6.25 -23.00 5.10
C PRO A 142 -7.67 -22.81 5.65
N LEU A 143 -8.31 -23.94 6.05
CA LEU A 143 -9.70 -23.97 6.52
C LEU A 143 -9.99 -23.11 7.76
N GLU A 144 -8.98 -22.79 8.55
CA GLU A 144 -9.09 -21.96 9.75
C GLU A 144 -9.22 -20.47 9.42
N ARG A 145 -8.92 -20.07 8.19
CA ARG A 145 -9.03 -18.66 7.78
C ARG A 145 -10.50 -18.30 7.59
N ASN A 146 -10.85 -17.11 8.06
CA ASN A 146 -12.23 -16.64 8.02
C ASN A 146 -12.39 -15.22 7.45
N MET A 147 -11.29 -14.54 7.14
CA MET A 147 -11.27 -13.25 6.45
C MET A 147 -10.29 -13.29 5.29
N PHE A 148 -10.69 -12.72 4.15
CA PHE A 148 -9.96 -12.75 2.89
C PHE A 148 -10.00 -11.40 2.22
N PHE A 149 -8.91 -11.01 1.56
CA PHE A 149 -8.86 -9.85 0.70
C PHE A 149 -8.92 -10.29 -0.76
N TYR A 150 -9.74 -9.61 -1.55
CA TYR A 150 -9.84 -9.88 -2.98
C TYR A 150 -9.52 -8.61 -3.79
N PRO A 151 -8.69 -8.71 -4.84
CA PRO A 151 -7.83 -9.84 -5.18
C PRO A 151 -6.67 -10.00 -4.18
N GLY A 152 -6.35 -11.24 -3.80
CA GLY A 152 -5.35 -11.56 -2.77
C GLY A 152 -3.92 -11.26 -3.20
N GLU A 153 -3.64 -11.25 -4.50
CA GLU A 153 -2.32 -10.87 -5.03
C GLU A 153 -1.91 -9.45 -4.62
N ASN A 154 -2.87 -8.57 -4.40
CA ASN A 154 -2.67 -7.20 -3.97
C ASN A 154 -2.59 -7.04 -2.43
N ALA A 155 -2.84 -8.11 -1.69
CA ALA A 155 -2.81 -8.11 -0.22
C ALA A 155 -1.42 -8.44 0.37
N CYS A 156 -0.36 -8.40 -0.43
CA CYS A 156 1.00 -8.78 -0.04
C CYS A 156 1.03 -10.26 0.42
N SER A 157 1.43 -10.52 1.67
CA SER A 157 1.40 -11.86 2.26
C SER A 157 0.21 -12.07 3.21
N MET A 158 -0.75 -11.13 3.24
CA MET A 158 -1.86 -11.07 4.19
C MET A 158 -3.21 -11.30 3.51
N ALA A 159 -3.24 -12.07 2.42
CA ALA A 159 -4.45 -12.30 1.64
C ALA A 159 -5.55 -13.04 2.41
N ALA A 160 -5.20 -13.83 3.41
CA ALA A 160 -6.14 -14.54 4.26
C ALA A 160 -5.70 -14.49 5.72
N GLU A 161 -6.63 -14.13 6.62
CA GLU A 161 -6.37 -13.93 8.04
C GLU A 161 -7.41 -14.65 8.92
N ILE A 162 -7.05 -14.85 10.19
CA ILE A 162 -7.98 -15.30 11.23
C ILE A 162 -8.36 -14.09 12.07
N ILE A 163 -9.64 -13.79 12.12
CA ILE A 163 -10.21 -12.85 13.07
C ILE A 163 -10.93 -13.65 14.14
N GLU A 164 -10.41 -13.60 15.36
CA GLU A 164 -11.00 -14.31 16.50
C GLU A 164 -12.32 -13.65 16.93
N HIS A 165 -13.15 -14.42 17.60
CA HIS A 165 -14.42 -13.98 18.19
C HIS A 165 -15.50 -13.52 17.19
N ILE A 166 -15.36 -13.83 15.90
CA ILE A 166 -16.42 -13.63 14.91
C ILE A 166 -17.36 -14.84 14.87
N ASN A 167 -18.64 -14.56 14.87
CA ASN A 167 -19.68 -15.53 14.50
C ASN A 167 -19.79 -15.59 12.98
N ILE A 168 -18.95 -16.40 12.37
CA ILE A 168 -18.91 -16.52 10.91
C ILE A 168 -20.24 -17.05 10.35
N THR A 169 -20.84 -18.01 11.02
CA THR A 169 -22.13 -18.61 10.60
C THR A 169 -23.25 -17.57 10.55
N GLU A 170 -23.31 -16.69 11.53
CA GLU A 170 -24.31 -15.61 11.54
C GLU A 170 -23.97 -14.50 10.56
N THR A 171 -22.69 -14.20 10.36
CA THR A 171 -22.23 -13.23 9.36
C THR A 171 -22.68 -13.63 7.95
N ILE A 172 -22.50 -14.91 7.57
CA ILE A 172 -22.88 -15.43 6.25
C ILE A 172 -24.39 -15.74 6.09
N ASN A 173 -25.15 -15.82 7.19
CA ASN A 173 -26.60 -16.10 7.19
C ASN A 173 -27.47 -14.85 7.43
N TYR A 174 -27.00 -13.69 7.03
CA TYR A 174 -27.65 -12.42 7.31
C TYR A 174 -29.09 -12.34 6.72
N GLY A 175 -30.01 -11.90 7.55
CA GLY A 175 -31.34 -11.43 7.13
C GLY A 175 -32.40 -12.50 6.89
N GLY A 176 -32.19 -13.74 7.30
CA GLY A 176 -33.26 -14.73 7.40
C GLY A 176 -33.68 -15.35 6.06
N GLY A 177 -32.85 -15.35 5.05
CA GLY A 177 -33.21 -15.98 3.77
C GLY A 177 -32.07 -16.21 2.80
N ASP A 178 -31.07 -15.40 2.80
CA ASP A 178 -29.99 -15.49 1.81
C ASP A 178 -28.68 -15.87 2.51
N TYR A 179 -28.23 -17.09 2.22
CA TYR A 179 -26.94 -17.58 2.66
C TYR A 179 -25.86 -17.03 1.71
N GLU A 180 -24.98 -16.17 2.24
CA GLU A 180 -23.88 -15.58 1.48
C GLU A 180 -22.53 -16.09 2.02
N ASN A 181 -22.00 -17.13 1.45
CA ASN A 181 -20.65 -17.63 1.78
C ASN A 181 -19.78 -17.72 0.51
N PRO A 182 -18.84 -16.80 0.33
CA PRO A 182 -18.39 -15.73 1.23
C PRO A 182 -19.31 -14.52 1.28
N TYR A 183 -19.30 -13.83 2.42
CA TYR A 183 -19.93 -12.55 2.65
C TYR A 183 -18.91 -11.44 2.39
N CYS A 184 -19.03 -10.70 1.28
CA CYS A 184 -18.05 -9.71 0.86
C CYS A 184 -18.54 -8.28 1.05
N ILE A 185 -17.64 -7.40 1.47
CA ILE A 185 -17.84 -5.96 1.68
C ILE A 185 -16.92 -5.20 0.74
N GLU A 186 -17.50 -4.30 -0.05
CA GLU A 186 -16.79 -3.53 -1.06
C GLU A 186 -15.85 -2.47 -0.45
N ASN A 187 -14.67 -2.34 -1.03
CA ASN A 187 -13.75 -1.23 -0.77
C ASN A 187 -14.09 -0.03 -1.65
N ILE A 188 -14.87 0.89 -1.13
CA ILE A 188 -15.29 2.08 -1.86
C ILE A 188 -14.23 3.18 -1.75
N LYS A 189 -13.45 3.38 -2.80
CA LYS A 189 -12.43 4.44 -2.87
C LYS A 189 -11.38 4.36 -1.76
N GLY A 190 -10.95 3.17 -1.42
CA GLY A 190 -9.95 2.94 -0.38
C GLY A 190 -10.53 2.91 1.04
N LYS A 191 -11.84 2.80 1.19
CA LYS A 191 -12.52 2.75 2.47
C LYS A 191 -13.47 1.57 2.56
N VAL A 192 -13.34 0.79 3.62
CA VAL A 192 -14.26 -0.30 3.97
C VAL A 192 -15.00 0.06 5.25
N SER A 193 -16.32 -0.06 5.24
CA SER A 193 -17.19 0.20 6.40
C SER A 193 -18.08 -0.99 6.68
N MET A 194 -18.19 -1.36 7.97
CA MET A 194 -19.00 -2.48 8.42
C MET A 194 -19.53 -2.22 9.83
N MET A 195 -20.61 -2.90 10.18
CA MET A 195 -21.14 -2.92 11.53
C MET A 195 -20.66 -4.19 12.24
N LEU A 196 -20.19 -4.03 13.46
CA LEU A 196 -19.83 -5.10 14.38
C LEU A 196 -20.95 -5.20 15.40
N GLU A 197 -21.66 -6.33 15.41
CA GLU A 197 -22.84 -6.52 16.25
C GLU A 197 -22.63 -7.72 17.18
N LYS A 198 -22.96 -7.53 18.45
CA LYS A 198 -23.04 -8.60 19.44
C LYS A 198 -24.41 -8.55 20.08
N GLY A 199 -25.18 -9.59 19.86
CA GLY A 199 -26.52 -9.70 20.45
C GLY A 199 -26.47 -9.96 21.97
N PHE A 200 -27.62 -9.76 22.62
CA PHE A 200 -27.77 -10.09 24.03
C PHE A 200 -27.70 -11.61 24.20
N ASN A 201 -26.80 -12.09 25.06
CA ASN A 201 -26.45 -13.52 25.25
C ASN A 201 -25.69 -14.19 24.09
N GLU A 202 -25.22 -13.45 23.12
CA GLU A 202 -24.32 -13.99 22.12
C GLU A 202 -22.87 -14.01 22.62
N ALA A 203 -22.19 -15.12 22.30
CA ALA A 203 -20.80 -15.30 22.71
C ALA A 203 -19.81 -14.67 21.69
N LEU A 204 -20.26 -14.37 20.48
CA LEU A 204 -19.42 -13.94 19.37
C LEU A 204 -20.02 -12.69 18.70
N VAL A 205 -19.18 -12.03 17.90
CA VAL A 205 -19.53 -10.81 17.15
C VAL A 205 -19.88 -11.17 15.72
N SER A 206 -20.98 -10.69 15.19
CA SER A 206 -21.36 -10.78 13.78
C SER A 206 -20.96 -9.53 13.01
N ILE A 207 -20.66 -9.68 11.72
CA ILE A 207 -20.30 -8.60 10.82
C ILE A 207 -21.43 -8.35 9.86
N ARG A 208 -21.76 -7.05 9.66
CA ARG A 208 -22.83 -6.60 8.77
C ARG A 208 -22.33 -5.53 7.80
N ARG A 209 -22.91 -5.51 6.60
CA ARG A 209 -22.77 -4.35 5.70
C ARG A 209 -23.47 -3.14 6.30
N GLU A 210 -22.93 -1.98 6.04
CA GLU A 210 -23.51 -0.71 6.43
C GLU A 210 -24.60 -0.24 5.46
#